data_4fb3db83f7133bd0e35a44418046fe9b
#
_entry.id   4fb3db83f7133bd0e35a44418046fe9b
#
_cell.length_a   1.000
_cell.length_b   1.000
_cell.length_c   1.000
_cell.angle_alpha   90.00
_cell.angle_beta   90.00
_cell.angle_gamma   90.00
#
_symmetry.space_group_name_H-M   'P 1'
#
loop_
_entity.id
_entity.type
_entity.pdbx_description
1 polymer ?
#
loop_
_entity_poly.entity_id
_entity_poly.type
_entity_poly.pdbx_seq_one_letter_code
_entity_poly.pdbx_strand_id
1 'polypeptide(L)'
;MAALSLAEAVPTEKMPGWQQALSEMFGTAKLPPLLDMLKRVIEANQATRKPKIAKGTRDFMPDQMTIREQAFAKIVSVFKRHGAVAIDTPVFELRETLMGKYGEDSKLIYDLADQGGENLSLRYDLTVPFARYTALHGMGNIKRYHIARVYRRDQPQMNRGRFREFFQCDFDIAGAYAAMVPDAEVLKVLVEILSDLALGDFEIKLNHRGLLDTMMDIAGVPTSKFRPICSAIDKLDKEPWEEVRREMVEDKGLPGPVADRIGEYVVLKGEPWEMLKKLTDDSCALSSHPISSATLADMKTLFEYLDSMGALGAISFDLSLARGLDYYTGVIYEAVLKGGGVGSIAAGG
;
A
#
# COMPACT_ATOMS: atom_id res chain seq x y z
N MET A 1 -14.92 13.53 36.57
CA MET A 1 -15.71 14.59 37.22
C MET A 1 -16.55 14.09 38.38
N ALA A 2 -17.30 12.98 38.27
CA ALA A 2 -18.10 12.42 39.38
C ALA A 2 -17.26 12.06 40.63
N ALA A 3 -16.01 11.62 40.51
CA ALA A 3 -15.16 11.28 41.63
C ALA A 3 -14.67 12.49 42.45
N LEU A 4 -14.62 13.69 41.85
CA LEU A 4 -14.20 14.94 42.55
C LEU A 4 -15.33 15.63 43.27
N SER A 5 -16.60 15.49 42.81
CA SER A 5 -17.78 16.05 43.50
C SER A 5 -18.17 15.27 44.75
N LEU A 6 -17.78 14.00 44.83
CA LEU A 6 -18.04 13.15 46.00
C LEU A 6 -17.05 13.42 47.16
N ALA A 7 -15.91 14.09 46.89
CA ALA A 7 -14.88 14.33 47.89
C ALA A 7 -15.25 15.38 48.95
N GLU A 8 -16.22 16.24 48.66
CA GLU A 8 -16.66 17.31 49.60
C GLU A 8 -17.65 16.84 50.68
N ALA A 9 -18.22 15.64 50.54
CA ALA A 9 -19.29 15.19 51.39
C ALA A 9 -19.04 13.85 52.13
N VAL A 10 -17.85 13.23 51.98
CA VAL A 10 -17.55 11.90 52.53
C VAL A 10 -16.68 12.03 53.78
N PRO A 11 -17.11 11.50 54.95
CA PRO A 11 -16.25 11.38 56.13
C PRO A 11 -14.97 10.64 55.80
N THR A 12 -13.86 11.03 56.40
CA THR A 12 -12.52 10.45 56.16
C THR A 12 -12.44 8.93 56.24
N GLU A 13 -13.27 8.31 57.06
CA GLU A 13 -13.36 6.86 57.23
C GLU A 13 -13.96 6.09 56.02
N LYS A 14 -14.55 6.81 55.05
CA LYS A 14 -15.14 6.23 53.84
C LYS A 14 -14.44 6.67 52.53
N MET A 15 -13.27 7.30 52.62
CA MET A 15 -12.53 7.74 51.46
C MET A 15 -11.89 6.56 50.72
N PRO A 16 -11.90 6.52 49.38
CA PRO A 16 -11.08 5.59 48.63
C PRO A 16 -9.59 5.70 49.01
N GLY A 17 -8.85 4.58 48.97
CA GLY A 17 -7.48 4.50 49.50
C GLY A 17 -6.50 5.56 48.96
N TRP A 18 -6.68 6.10 47.76
CA TRP A 18 -5.87 7.17 47.23
C TRP A 18 -6.10 8.54 47.93
N GLN A 19 -7.33 8.82 48.37
CA GLN A 19 -7.67 10.02 49.10
C GLN A 19 -7.11 9.98 50.54
N GLN A 20 -7.13 8.78 51.13
CA GLN A 20 -6.51 8.55 52.43
C GLN A 20 -4.97 8.75 52.35
N ALA A 21 -4.32 8.20 51.33
CA ALA A 21 -2.89 8.40 51.09
C ALA A 21 -2.53 9.85 50.86
N LEU A 22 -3.35 10.63 50.13
CA LEU A 22 -3.15 12.09 49.98
C LEU A 22 -3.36 12.85 51.29
N SER A 23 -4.35 12.43 52.10
CA SER A 23 -4.60 13.03 53.40
C SER A 23 -3.44 12.81 54.41
N GLU A 24 -2.86 11.62 54.37
CA GLU A 24 -1.67 11.26 55.17
C GLU A 24 -0.43 12.03 54.72
N MET A 25 -0.23 12.21 53.41
CA MET A 25 0.92 12.93 52.86
C MET A 25 0.86 14.46 53.08
N PHE A 26 -0.32 15.08 52.98
CA PHE A 26 -0.46 16.54 52.97
C PHE A 26 -1.20 17.10 54.19
N GLY A 27 -1.76 16.24 55.05
CA GLY A 27 -2.63 16.61 56.17
C GLY A 27 -4.04 17.01 55.70
N THR A 28 -5.05 16.68 56.55
CA THR A 28 -6.46 16.89 56.20
C THR A 28 -6.85 18.36 55.94
N ALA A 29 -6.18 19.30 56.63
CA ALA A 29 -6.41 20.72 56.45
C ALA A 29 -5.93 21.30 55.10
N LYS A 30 -5.01 20.63 54.42
CA LYS A 30 -4.47 21.08 53.10
C LYS A 30 -5.14 20.40 51.93
N LEU A 31 -5.92 19.36 52.19
CA LEU A 31 -6.61 18.55 51.12
C LEU A 31 -7.62 19.36 50.32
N PRO A 32 -8.53 20.15 50.94
CA PRO A 32 -9.51 20.94 50.18
C PRO A 32 -8.88 21.97 49.26
N PRO A 33 -7.88 22.78 49.66
CA PRO A 33 -7.20 23.70 48.77
C PRO A 33 -6.45 23.00 47.60
N LEU A 34 -5.91 21.82 47.82
CA LEU A 34 -5.24 21.03 46.77
C LEU A 34 -6.26 20.51 45.76
N LEU A 35 -7.41 20.01 46.21
CA LEU A 35 -8.50 19.56 45.36
C LEU A 35 -9.05 20.70 44.51
N ASP A 36 -9.25 21.89 45.11
CA ASP A 36 -9.66 23.07 44.36
C ASP A 36 -8.66 23.51 43.33
N MET A 37 -7.38 23.48 43.64
CA MET A 37 -6.31 23.75 42.69
C MET A 37 -6.33 22.75 41.56
N LEU A 38 -6.48 21.44 41.83
CA LEU A 38 -6.59 20.40 40.82
C LEU A 38 -7.85 20.56 39.96
N LYS A 39 -9.00 20.91 40.56
CA LYS A 39 -10.21 21.22 39.79
C LYS A 39 -9.97 22.38 38.81
N ARG A 40 -9.41 23.49 39.27
CA ARG A 40 -9.08 24.65 38.42
C ARG A 40 -8.12 24.28 37.27
N VAL A 41 -7.08 23.48 37.56
CA VAL A 41 -6.14 23.01 36.54
C VAL A 41 -6.84 22.11 35.51
N ILE A 42 -7.71 21.21 35.96
CA ILE A 42 -8.48 20.33 35.07
C ILE A 42 -9.45 21.16 34.19
N GLU A 43 -10.18 22.10 34.80
CA GLU A 43 -11.10 22.98 34.10
C GLU A 43 -10.37 23.89 33.10
N ALA A 44 -9.26 24.52 33.50
CA ALA A 44 -8.42 25.30 32.61
C ALA A 44 -7.84 24.47 31.44
N ASN A 45 -7.43 23.24 31.73
CA ASN A 45 -6.91 22.32 30.71
C ASN A 45 -8.01 21.82 29.75
N GLN A 46 -9.23 21.63 30.25
CA GLN A 46 -10.40 21.30 29.40
C GLN A 46 -10.82 22.50 28.54
N ALA A 47 -10.82 23.71 29.09
CA ALA A 47 -11.16 24.93 28.34
C ALA A 47 -10.15 25.25 27.21
N THR A 48 -8.87 24.86 27.40
CA THR A 48 -7.81 25.10 26.42
C THR A 48 -7.53 23.90 25.51
N ARG A 49 -8.22 22.78 25.68
CA ARG A 49 -7.99 21.56 24.92
C ARG A 49 -8.50 21.73 23.49
N LYS A 50 -7.56 21.92 22.54
CA LYS A 50 -7.88 21.98 21.13
C LYS A 50 -8.52 20.67 20.67
N PRO A 51 -9.54 20.72 19.80
CA PRO A 51 -10.09 19.53 19.15
C PRO A 51 -8.97 18.74 18.48
N LYS A 52 -9.09 17.41 18.47
CA LYS A 52 -8.13 16.51 17.84
C LYS A 52 -8.80 15.77 16.71
N ILE A 53 -8.08 15.60 15.63
CA ILE A 53 -8.47 14.70 14.54
C ILE A 53 -8.04 13.27 14.85
N ALA A 54 -8.62 12.30 14.14
CA ALA A 54 -8.26 10.89 14.31
C ALA A 54 -6.80 10.63 13.94
N LYS A 55 -6.15 9.71 14.65
CA LYS A 55 -4.75 9.33 14.37
C LYS A 55 -4.61 8.78 12.95
N GLY A 56 -3.65 9.31 12.19
CA GLY A 56 -3.39 8.89 10.81
C GLY A 56 -4.32 9.53 9.78
N THR A 57 -5.10 10.55 10.17
CA THR A 57 -5.86 11.42 9.25
C THR A 57 -5.27 12.83 9.26
N ARG A 58 -5.70 13.67 8.35
CA ARG A 58 -5.32 15.07 8.30
C ARG A 58 -6.40 15.94 7.70
N ASP A 59 -6.47 17.20 8.17
CA ASP A 59 -7.20 18.24 7.48
C ASP A 59 -6.36 18.80 6.32
N PHE A 60 -7.03 19.32 5.31
CA PHE A 60 -6.41 20.01 4.20
C PHE A 60 -6.83 21.47 4.21
N MET A 61 -5.87 22.36 4.31
CA MET A 61 -6.08 23.79 4.24
C MET A 61 -6.43 24.24 2.81
N PRO A 62 -7.03 25.40 2.62
CA PRO A 62 -7.46 25.88 1.29
C PRO A 62 -6.37 25.82 0.22
N ASP A 63 -5.14 26.23 0.54
CA ASP A 63 -4.01 26.19 -0.40
C ASP A 63 -3.66 24.75 -0.82
N GLN A 64 -3.70 23.82 0.13
CA GLN A 64 -3.47 22.39 -0.14
C GLN A 64 -4.59 21.79 -0.97
N MET A 65 -5.84 22.27 -0.77
CA MET A 65 -6.97 21.86 -1.60
C MET A 65 -6.82 22.33 -3.03
N THR A 66 -6.38 23.56 -3.25
CA THR A 66 -6.12 24.10 -4.60
C THR A 66 -5.09 23.24 -5.36
N ILE A 67 -3.98 22.87 -4.68
CA ILE A 67 -2.97 22.00 -5.28
C ILE A 67 -3.54 20.61 -5.61
N ARG A 68 -4.34 20.04 -4.69
CA ARG A 68 -4.95 18.73 -4.90
C ARG A 68 -5.95 18.73 -6.06
N GLU A 69 -6.77 19.76 -6.18
CA GLU A 69 -7.71 19.91 -7.29
C GLU A 69 -7.00 20.02 -8.62
N GLN A 70 -5.90 20.77 -8.70
CA GLN A 70 -5.07 20.85 -9.91
C GLN A 70 -4.45 19.49 -10.25
N ALA A 71 -3.94 18.75 -9.26
CA ALA A 71 -3.39 17.41 -9.47
C ALA A 71 -4.47 16.44 -9.99
N PHE A 72 -5.65 16.44 -9.37
CA PHE A 72 -6.77 15.60 -9.84
C PHE A 72 -7.23 15.98 -11.24
N ALA A 73 -7.27 17.26 -11.57
CA ALA A 73 -7.64 17.71 -12.91
C ALA A 73 -6.67 17.16 -13.98
N LYS A 74 -5.35 17.19 -13.72
CA LYS A 74 -4.34 16.61 -14.60
C LYS A 74 -4.52 15.09 -14.74
N ILE A 75 -4.64 14.36 -13.62
CA ILE A 75 -4.85 12.92 -13.62
C ILE A 75 -6.11 12.53 -14.41
N VAL A 76 -7.24 13.17 -14.13
CA VAL A 76 -8.51 12.92 -14.83
C VAL A 76 -8.41 13.22 -16.32
N SER A 77 -7.67 14.26 -16.70
CA SER A 77 -7.43 14.59 -18.13
C SER A 77 -6.73 13.44 -18.85
N VAL A 78 -5.69 12.84 -18.23
CA VAL A 78 -5.00 11.67 -18.78
C VAL A 78 -5.94 10.47 -18.86
N PHE A 79 -6.66 10.14 -17.80
CA PHE A 79 -7.61 9.03 -17.79
C PHE A 79 -8.65 9.12 -18.92
N LYS A 80 -9.22 10.30 -19.11
CA LYS A 80 -10.20 10.57 -20.17
C LYS A 80 -9.58 10.51 -21.58
N ARG A 81 -8.33 10.94 -21.75
CA ARG A 81 -7.59 10.84 -23.01
C ARG A 81 -7.42 9.40 -23.45
N HIS A 82 -7.26 8.47 -22.49
CA HIS A 82 -7.22 7.02 -22.70
C HIS A 82 -8.60 6.35 -22.74
N GLY A 83 -9.68 7.12 -22.81
CA GLY A 83 -11.04 6.62 -22.99
C GLY A 83 -11.67 6.00 -21.73
N ALA A 84 -11.13 6.27 -20.54
CA ALA A 84 -11.72 5.77 -19.31
C ALA A 84 -12.96 6.57 -18.90
N VAL A 85 -13.93 5.85 -18.35
CA VAL A 85 -15.15 6.42 -17.76
C VAL A 85 -15.06 6.44 -16.24
N ALA A 86 -15.65 7.46 -15.62
CA ALA A 86 -15.72 7.53 -14.17
C ALA A 86 -16.73 6.53 -13.62
N ILE A 87 -16.37 5.84 -12.54
CA ILE A 87 -17.31 5.10 -11.70
C ILE A 87 -17.18 5.56 -10.26
N ASP A 88 -18.17 5.24 -9.44
CA ASP A 88 -18.11 5.38 -7.99
C ASP A 88 -18.70 4.13 -7.32
N THR A 89 -18.19 3.79 -6.15
CA THR A 89 -18.66 2.68 -5.33
C THR A 89 -18.81 3.12 -3.88
N PRO A 90 -19.64 2.45 -3.07
CA PRO A 90 -19.81 2.82 -1.67
C PRO A 90 -18.50 2.84 -0.88
N VAL A 91 -18.41 3.72 0.13
CA VAL A 91 -17.26 3.80 1.05
C VAL A 91 -17.12 2.53 1.88
N PHE A 92 -18.22 1.90 2.23
CA PHE A 92 -18.25 0.63 2.94
C PHE A 92 -18.78 -0.49 2.02
N GLU A 93 -18.26 -1.67 2.25
CA GLU A 93 -18.61 -2.91 1.55
C GLU A 93 -19.08 -3.95 2.57
N LEU A 94 -19.78 -4.97 2.12
CA LEU A 94 -20.02 -6.15 2.94
C LEU A 94 -18.68 -6.76 3.35
N ARG A 95 -18.50 -7.06 4.63
CA ARG A 95 -17.26 -7.62 5.16
C ARG A 95 -16.82 -8.88 4.40
N GLU A 96 -17.76 -9.74 4.04
CA GLU A 96 -17.51 -10.96 3.26
C GLU A 96 -16.92 -10.69 1.86
N THR A 97 -17.29 -9.57 1.24
CA THR A 97 -16.73 -9.16 -0.07
C THR A 97 -15.24 -8.85 0.02
N LEU A 98 -14.80 -8.25 1.13
CA LEU A 98 -13.41 -7.86 1.34
C LEU A 98 -12.54 -8.98 1.93
N MET A 99 -13.14 -9.85 2.77
CA MET A 99 -12.38 -10.90 3.47
C MET A 99 -11.82 -11.93 2.49
N GLY A 100 -10.59 -12.36 2.76
CA GLY A 100 -9.88 -13.37 1.95
C GLY A 100 -9.33 -12.87 0.61
N LYS A 101 -9.47 -11.56 0.30
CA LYS A 101 -8.95 -10.97 -0.95
C LYS A 101 -7.57 -10.33 -0.80
N TYR A 102 -7.15 -10.05 0.43
CA TYR A 102 -5.93 -9.28 0.71
C TYR A 102 -4.86 -10.08 1.48
N GLY A 103 -5.01 -11.40 1.60
CA GLY A 103 -4.05 -12.23 2.34
C GLY A 103 -3.82 -11.71 3.77
N GLU A 104 -2.56 -11.50 4.13
CA GLU A 104 -2.16 -10.96 5.45
C GLU A 104 -2.67 -9.54 5.72
N ASP A 105 -2.89 -8.74 4.68
CA ASP A 105 -3.39 -7.36 4.80
C ASP A 105 -4.87 -7.30 5.23
N SER A 106 -5.60 -8.42 5.20
CA SER A 106 -6.98 -8.51 5.71
C SER A 106 -7.13 -8.02 7.15
N LYS A 107 -6.08 -8.14 7.98
CA LYS A 107 -6.03 -7.61 9.34
C LYS A 107 -5.99 -6.07 9.42
N LEU A 108 -5.71 -5.40 8.30
CA LEU A 108 -5.64 -3.94 8.20
C LEU A 108 -6.96 -3.30 7.76
N ILE A 109 -8.00 -4.10 7.54
CA ILE A 109 -9.34 -3.61 7.21
C ILE A 109 -10.01 -3.05 8.47
N TYR A 110 -10.70 -1.92 8.33
CA TYR A 110 -11.56 -1.37 9.37
C TYR A 110 -12.94 -2.03 9.30
N ASP A 111 -13.29 -2.83 10.29
CA ASP A 111 -14.66 -3.30 10.47
C ASP A 111 -15.50 -2.22 11.18
N LEU A 112 -16.74 -2.06 10.76
CA LEU A 112 -17.69 -1.18 11.39
C LEU A 112 -18.46 -1.93 12.49
N ALA A 113 -18.85 -1.21 13.55
CA ALA A 113 -19.76 -1.77 14.53
C ALA A 113 -21.13 -2.01 13.86
N ASP A 114 -21.73 -3.17 14.12
CA ASP A 114 -23.04 -3.51 13.59
C ASP A 114 -24.09 -2.49 14.06
N GLN A 115 -24.80 -1.90 13.11
CA GLN A 115 -25.88 -0.94 13.37
C GLN A 115 -27.15 -1.26 12.57
N GLY A 116 -27.19 -2.35 11.84
CA GLY A 116 -28.31 -2.66 10.94
C GLY A 116 -28.43 -4.12 10.53
N GLY A 117 -27.71 -5.03 11.19
CA GLY A 117 -27.75 -6.46 10.90
C GLY A 117 -26.86 -6.91 9.74
N GLU A 118 -26.09 -6.01 9.14
CA GLU A 118 -25.07 -6.31 8.14
C GLU A 118 -23.67 -6.10 8.70
N ASN A 119 -22.78 -7.04 8.44
CA ASN A 119 -21.37 -6.89 8.77
C ASN A 119 -20.67 -6.06 7.68
N LEU A 120 -20.36 -4.81 8.00
CA LEU A 120 -19.77 -3.85 7.08
C LEU A 120 -18.31 -3.56 7.43
N SER A 121 -17.52 -3.21 6.42
CA SER A 121 -16.14 -2.77 6.57
C SER A 121 -15.86 -1.60 5.63
N LEU A 122 -14.92 -0.73 6.01
CA LEU A 122 -14.46 0.33 5.11
C LEU A 122 -13.59 -0.28 4.00
N ARG A 123 -13.76 0.22 2.78
CA ARG A 123 -12.94 -0.22 1.64
C ARG A 123 -11.46 0.00 1.88
N TYR A 124 -10.65 -1.03 1.64
CA TYR A 124 -9.20 -1.02 1.81
C TYR A 124 -8.48 -0.42 0.58
N ASP A 125 -9.04 -0.65 -0.60
CA ASP A 125 -8.66 -0.14 -1.91
C ASP A 125 -9.88 0.11 -2.78
N LEU A 126 -9.68 0.37 -4.07
CA LEU A 126 -10.74 0.52 -5.07
C LEU A 126 -10.82 -0.65 -6.05
N THR A 127 -9.92 -1.62 -5.97
CA THR A 127 -9.85 -2.79 -6.86
C THR A 127 -10.93 -3.83 -6.53
N VAL A 128 -11.04 -4.24 -5.26
CA VAL A 128 -12.08 -5.22 -4.84
C VAL A 128 -13.49 -4.66 -5.03
N PRO A 129 -13.79 -3.40 -4.65
CA PRO A 129 -15.07 -2.75 -5.00
C PRO A 129 -15.35 -2.74 -6.51
N PHE A 130 -14.34 -2.53 -7.35
CA PHE A 130 -14.49 -2.61 -8.80
C PHE A 130 -14.78 -4.03 -9.29
N ALA A 131 -14.10 -5.03 -8.77
CA ALA A 131 -14.37 -6.44 -9.10
C ALA A 131 -15.82 -6.82 -8.74
N ARG A 132 -16.31 -6.40 -7.55
CA ARG A 132 -17.73 -6.59 -7.17
C ARG A 132 -18.68 -5.83 -8.12
N TYR A 133 -18.31 -4.59 -8.48
CA TYR A 133 -19.10 -3.76 -9.40
C TYR A 133 -19.26 -4.44 -10.78
N THR A 134 -18.18 -4.92 -11.36
CA THR A 134 -18.21 -5.62 -12.65
C THR A 134 -19.00 -6.92 -12.60
N ALA A 135 -18.86 -7.69 -11.52
CA ALA A 135 -19.62 -8.92 -11.31
C ALA A 135 -21.13 -8.66 -11.16
N LEU A 136 -21.50 -7.63 -10.39
CA LEU A 136 -22.90 -7.27 -10.13
C LEU A 136 -23.61 -6.76 -11.38
N HIS A 137 -22.92 -5.98 -12.21
CA HIS A 137 -23.52 -5.32 -13.38
C HIS A 137 -23.28 -6.09 -14.70
N GLY A 138 -22.61 -7.25 -14.65
CA GLY A 138 -22.32 -8.05 -15.85
C GLY A 138 -21.51 -7.28 -16.89
N MET A 139 -20.60 -6.40 -16.46
CA MET A 139 -19.81 -5.56 -17.35
C MET A 139 -18.85 -6.41 -18.17
N GLY A 140 -18.86 -6.21 -19.48
CA GLY A 140 -17.88 -6.78 -20.39
C GLY A 140 -16.57 -6.00 -20.40
N ASN A 141 -16.15 -5.49 -21.56
CA ASN A 141 -14.96 -4.66 -21.66
C ASN A 141 -15.24 -3.26 -21.11
N ILE A 142 -14.40 -2.80 -20.18
CA ILE A 142 -14.48 -1.46 -19.60
C ILE A 142 -13.08 -0.90 -19.31
N LYS A 143 -12.88 0.37 -19.64
CA LYS A 143 -11.81 1.20 -19.07
C LYS A 143 -12.44 2.15 -18.07
N ARG A 144 -12.04 2.05 -16.82
CA ARG A 144 -12.61 2.90 -15.73
C ARG A 144 -11.53 3.69 -15.03
N TYR A 145 -11.92 4.79 -14.43
CA TYR A 145 -11.16 5.42 -13.36
C TYR A 145 -12.05 5.69 -12.15
N HIS A 146 -11.42 5.69 -10.97
CA HIS A 146 -12.07 6.00 -9.72
C HIS A 146 -11.09 6.76 -8.81
N ILE A 147 -11.46 7.96 -8.37
CA ILE A 147 -10.67 8.76 -7.44
C ILE A 147 -11.45 8.89 -6.15
N ALA A 148 -11.02 8.21 -5.10
CA ALA A 148 -11.75 8.18 -3.85
C ALA A 148 -10.86 7.85 -2.64
N ARG A 149 -11.38 8.12 -1.45
CA ARG A 149 -10.71 7.76 -0.19
C ARG A 149 -10.79 6.28 0.08
N VAL A 150 -9.68 5.74 0.59
CA VAL A 150 -9.54 4.37 1.10
C VAL A 150 -9.01 4.40 2.53
N TYR A 151 -9.18 3.29 3.25
CA TYR A 151 -8.98 3.26 4.69
C TYR A 151 -8.16 2.04 5.10
N ARG A 152 -7.02 2.27 5.76
CA ARG A 152 -6.13 1.21 6.23
C ARG A 152 -5.78 1.39 7.69
N ARG A 153 -5.99 0.34 8.50
CA ARG A 153 -5.74 0.35 9.95
C ARG A 153 -4.26 0.20 10.32
N ASP A 154 -3.38 0.41 9.41
CA ASP A 154 -1.94 0.31 9.60
C ASP A 154 -1.39 1.39 10.57
N GLN A 155 -0.17 1.18 11.05
CA GLN A 155 0.55 2.21 11.82
C GLN A 155 0.90 3.37 10.89
N PRO A 156 0.36 4.58 11.14
CA PRO A 156 0.60 5.71 10.27
C PRO A 156 2.05 6.20 10.38
N GLN A 157 2.67 6.50 9.26
CA GLN A 157 3.97 7.15 9.13
C GLN A 157 3.79 8.42 8.30
N MET A 158 3.18 9.44 8.89
CA MET A 158 2.76 10.67 8.20
C MET A 158 3.92 11.38 7.50
N ASN A 159 5.12 11.34 8.08
CA ASN A 159 6.35 11.90 7.50
C ASN A 159 6.79 11.19 6.21
N ARG A 160 6.29 9.98 5.95
CA ARG A 160 6.55 9.17 4.75
C ARG A 160 5.32 9.03 3.87
N GLY A 161 4.29 9.86 4.08
CA GLY A 161 3.06 9.83 3.28
C GLY A 161 2.10 8.67 3.60
N ARG A 162 2.33 7.89 4.68
CA ARG A 162 1.44 6.79 5.08
C ARG A 162 0.39 7.27 6.06
N PHE A 163 -0.84 7.37 5.56
CA PHE A 163 -2.02 7.76 6.33
C PHE A 163 -2.97 6.57 6.48
N ARG A 164 -3.92 6.68 7.42
CA ARG A 164 -5.03 5.72 7.58
C ARG A 164 -6.21 6.02 6.67
N GLU A 165 -6.34 7.26 6.24
CA GLU A 165 -7.27 7.73 5.23
C GLU A 165 -6.49 8.49 4.17
N PHE A 166 -6.59 8.08 2.91
CA PHE A 166 -5.93 8.73 1.80
C PHE A 166 -6.68 8.48 0.49
N PHE A 167 -6.37 9.24 -0.54
CA PHE A 167 -6.95 9.06 -1.86
C PHE A 167 -6.15 8.05 -2.68
N GLN A 168 -6.86 7.17 -3.38
CA GLN A 168 -6.36 6.45 -4.54
C GLN A 168 -6.92 7.06 -5.81
N CYS A 169 -6.12 7.07 -6.88
CA CYS A 169 -6.50 7.46 -8.24
C CYS A 169 -6.30 6.22 -9.11
N ASP A 170 -7.32 5.40 -9.19
CA ASP A 170 -7.24 4.11 -9.86
C ASP A 170 -7.70 4.23 -11.32
N PHE A 171 -6.97 3.55 -12.20
CA PHE A 171 -7.29 3.33 -13.60
C PHE A 171 -7.19 1.84 -13.90
N ASP A 172 -8.24 1.25 -14.42
CA ASP A 172 -8.28 -0.17 -14.74
C ASP A 172 -8.87 -0.43 -16.12
N ILE A 173 -8.35 -1.46 -16.76
CA ILE A 173 -8.86 -2.01 -18.00
C ILE A 173 -9.29 -3.45 -17.71
N ALA A 174 -10.57 -3.73 -17.84
CA ALA A 174 -11.13 -5.08 -17.68
C ALA A 174 -11.76 -5.55 -18.98
N GLY A 175 -11.54 -6.81 -19.32
CA GLY A 175 -12.10 -7.42 -20.54
C GLY A 175 -11.13 -8.36 -21.22
N ALA A 176 -11.48 -8.78 -22.45
CA ALA A 176 -10.64 -9.64 -23.28
C ALA A 176 -9.90 -8.78 -24.33
N TYR A 177 -8.59 -8.81 -24.31
CA TYR A 177 -7.70 -8.05 -25.18
C TYR A 177 -6.55 -8.94 -25.69
N ALA A 178 -5.83 -8.47 -26.71
CA ALA A 178 -4.57 -9.10 -27.11
C ALA A 178 -3.52 -8.94 -25.99
N ALA A 179 -2.61 -9.90 -25.91
CA ALA A 179 -1.55 -9.92 -24.90
C ALA A 179 -0.75 -8.61 -24.87
N MET A 180 -0.42 -8.14 -23.69
CA MET A 180 0.38 -6.95 -23.39
C MET A 180 -0.19 -5.61 -23.87
N VAL A 181 -1.34 -5.56 -24.57
CA VAL A 181 -1.96 -4.31 -25.04
C VAL A 181 -2.49 -3.48 -23.86
N PRO A 182 -3.31 -4.04 -22.94
CA PRO A 182 -3.75 -3.29 -21.77
C PRO A 182 -2.60 -2.92 -20.84
N ASP A 183 -1.64 -3.81 -20.66
CA ASP A 183 -0.47 -3.59 -19.80
C ASP A 183 0.36 -2.41 -20.29
N ALA A 184 0.62 -2.35 -21.60
CA ALA A 184 1.32 -1.23 -22.22
C ALA A 184 0.54 0.09 -22.07
N GLU A 185 -0.77 0.06 -22.23
CA GLU A 185 -1.62 1.25 -22.08
C GLU A 185 -1.62 1.77 -20.63
N VAL A 186 -1.76 0.89 -19.64
CA VAL A 186 -1.74 1.27 -18.22
C VAL A 186 -0.39 1.88 -17.83
N LEU A 187 0.72 1.30 -18.28
CA LEU A 187 2.06 1.85 -18.07
C LEU A 187 2.24 3.21 -18.78
N LYS A 188 1.71 3.36 -19.98
CA LYS A 188 1.70 4.66 -20.69
C LYS A 188 0.91 5.71 -19.93
N VAL A 189 -0.27 5.38 -19.43
CA VAL A 189 -1.10 6.26 -18.57
C VAL A 189 -0.28 6.71 -17.35
N LEU A 190 0.42 5.80 -16.70
CA LEU A 190 1.25 6.12 -15.54
C LEU A 190 2.39 7.07 -15.89
N VAL A 191 3.11 6.83 -17.00
CA VAL A 191 4.18 7.72 -17.47
C VAL A 191 3.64 9.12 -17.77
N GLU A 192 2.49 9.23 -18.45
CA GLU A 192 1.88 10.51 -18.78
C GLU A 192 1.46 11.29 -17.53
N ILE A 193 0.83 10.62 -16.56
CA ILE A 193 0.44 11.26 -15.29
C ILE A 193 1.64 11.80 -14.54
N LEU A 194 2.68 10.98 -14.36
CA LEU A 194 3.86 11.41 -13.61
C LEU A 194 4.62 12.54 -14.30
N SER A 195 4.66 12.51 -15.62
CA SER A 195 5.25 13.60 -16.44
C SER A 195 4.42 14.89 -16.32
N ASP A 196 3.09 14.82 -16.44
CA ASP A 196 2.19 15.98 -16.35
C ASP A 196 2.18 16.59 -14.93
N LEU A 197 2.35 15.77 -13.89
CA LEU A 197 2.45 16.23 -12.50
C LEU A 197 3.76 16.96 -12.21
N ALA A 198 4.82 16.70 -12.99
CA ALA A 198 6.15 17.32 -12.87
C ALA A 198 6.71 17.26 -11.43
N LEU A 199 6.64 16.09 -10.79
CA LEU A 199 7.10 15.89 -9.41
C LEU A 199 8.63 15.72 -9.29
N GLY A 200 9.34 15.71 -10.40
CA GLY A 200 10.77 15.40 -10.52
C GLY A 200 11.01 14.12 -11.32
N ASP A 201 12.27 13.68 -11.35
CA ASP A 201 12.64 12.46 -12.06
C ASP A 201 12.05 11.24 -11.36
N PHE A 202 11.51 10.33 -12.14
CA PHE A 202 10.91 9.10 -11.65
C PHE A 202 11.42 7.87 -12.42
N GLU A 203 11.18 6.72 -11.85
CA GLU A 203 11.46 5.42 -12.45
C GLU A 203 10.26 4.50 -12.20
N ILE A 204 9.89 3.71 -13.19
CA ILE A 204 8.89 2.66 -13.06
C ILE A 204 9.63 1.33 -13.09
N LYS A 205 9.77 0.70 -11.93
CA LYS A 205 10.27 -0.67 -11.81
C LYS A 205 9.22 -1.61 -12.37
N LEU A 206 9.64 -2.56 -13.16
CA LEU A 206 8.79 -3.52 -13.84
C LEU A 206 9.31 -4.93 -13.64
N ASN A 207 8.42 -5.86 -13.35
CA ASN A 207 8.69 -7.29 -13.30
C ASN A 207 7.46 -8.07 -13.80
N HIS A 208 7.56 -9.39 -13.79
CA HIS A 208 6.46 -10.27 -14.14
C HIS A 208 6.37 -11.45 -13.18
N ARG A 209 5.15 -11.81 -12.76
CA ARG A 209 4.90 -12.90 -11.82
C ARG A 209 5.50 -14.22 -12.29
N GLY A 210 5.40 -14.56 -13.58
CA GLY A 210 5.96 -15.77 -14.14
C GLY A 210 7.48 -15.88 -14.00
N LEU A 211 8.22 -14.75 -13.99
CA LEU A 211 9.65 -14.75 -13.72
C LEU A 211 9.94 -15.03 -12.24
N LEU A 212 9.17 -14.44 -11.32
CA LEU A 212 9.29 -14.72 -9.88
C LEU A 212 9.01 -16.20 -9.59
N ASP A 213 7.93 -16.74 -10.13
CA ASP A 213 7.58 -18.16 -9.95
C ASP A 213 8.69 -19.07 -10.48
N THR A 214 9.23 -18.78 -11.68
CA THR A 214 10.32 -19.56 -12.29
C THR A 214 11.62 -19.45 -11.51
N MET A 215 12.00 -18.25 -11.04
CA MET A 215 13.21 -18.09 -10.21
C MET A 215 13.13 -18.93 -8.94
N MET A 216 11.98 -18.98 -8.29
CA MET A 216 11.76 -19.79 -7.10
C MET A 216 11.84 -21.29 -7.41
N ASP A 217 11.25 -21.72 -8.54
CA ASP A 217 11.29 -23.12 -8.96
C ASP A 217 12.72 -23.59 -9.30
N ILE A 218 13.44 -22.84 -10.12
CA ILE A 218 14.83 -23.12 -10.48
C ILE A 218 15.74 -23.13 -9.22
N ALA A 219 15.50 -22.21 -8.28
CA ALA A 219 16.24 -22.17 -7.03
C ALA A 219 15.92 -23.35 -6.11
N GLY A 220 14.78 -24.03 -6.30
CA GLY A 220 14.31 -25.13 -5.47
C GLY A 220 13.64 -24.67 -4.18
N VAL A 221 12.91 -23.56 -4.23
CA VAL A 221 12.15 -23.05 -3.09
C VAL A 221 10.87 -23.87 -2.90
N PRO A 222 10.61 -24.44 -1.71
CA PRO A 222 9.34 -25.11 -1.45
C PRO A 222 8.15 -24.15 -1.62
N THR A 223 7.06 -24.60 -2.22
CA THR A 223 5.85 -23.79 -2.47
C THR A 223 5.31 -23.13 -1.20
N SER A 224 5.41 -23.79 -0.05
CA SER A 224 4.99 -23.24 1.24
C SER A 224 5.83 -22.04 1.70
N LYS A 225 7.03 -21.86 1.16
CA LYS A 225 7.95 -20.76 1.49
C LYS A 225 7.95 -19.64 0.45
N PHE A 226 7.24 -19.80 -0.66
CA PHE A 226 7.20 -18.81 -1.73
C PHE A 226 6.90 -17.39 -1.22
N ARG A 227 5.75 -17.21 -0.55
CA ARG A 227 5.34 -15.90 -0.02
C ARG A 227 6.32 -15.32 1.01
N PRO A 228 6.75 -16.07 2.05
CA PRO A 228 7.76 -15.57 2.98
C PRO A 228 9.07 -15.12 2.33
N ILE A 229 9.52 -15.84 1.27
CA ILE A 229 10.74 -15.49 0.56
C ILE A 229 10.56 -14.26 -0.31
N CYS A 230 9.45 -14.14 -1.05
CA CYS A 230 9.13 -12.93 -1.80
C CYS A 230 9.00 -11.69 -0.90
N SER A 231 8.44 -11.85 0.31
CA SER A 231 8.39 -10.77 1.30
C SER A 231 9.78 -10.33 1.79
N ALA A 232 10.76 -11.23 1.82
CA ALA A 232 12.15 -10.87 2.10
C ALA A 232 12.79 -10.14 0.88
N ILE A 233 12.56 -10.61 -0.34
CA ILE A 233 13.04 -9.97 -1.57
C ILE A 233 12.56 -8.53 -1.70
N ASP A 234 11.31 -8.24 -1.37
CA ASP A 234 10.72 -6.87 -1.42
C ASP A 234 11.49 -5.86 -0.53
N LYS A 235 12.31 -6.35 0.40
CA LYS A 235 13.16 -5.48 1.23
C LYS A 235 14.43 -5.02 0.55
N LEU A 236 14.82 -5.60 -0.60
CA LEU A 236 16.01 -5.21 -1.36
C LEU A 236 16.01 -3.72 -1.79
N ASP A 237 14.85 -3.08 -1.79
CA ASP A 237 14.75 -1.64 -1.97
C ASP A 237 15.38 -0.81 -0.83
N LYS A 238 15.56 -1.41 0.35
CA LYS A 238 15.97 -0.71 1.59
C LYS A 238 17.15 -1.36 2.29
N GLU A 239 17.35 -2.64 2.04
CA GLU A 239 18.33 -3.47 2.72
C GLU A 239 19.29 -4.10 1.70
N PRO A 240 20.59 -4.23 2.03
CA PRO A 240 21.53 -4.90 1.15
C PRO A 240 21.25 -6.41 1.05
N TRP A 241 21.74 -7.03 -0.02
CA TRP A 241 21.51 -8.45 -0.27
C TRP A 241 21.91 -9.35 0.90
N GLU A 242 23.00 -9.05 1.56
CA GLU A 242 23.52 -9.84 2.69
C GLU A 242 22.51 -9.94 3.85
N GLU A 243 21.80 -8.86 4.14
CA GLU A 243 20.77 -8.82 5.17
C GLU A 243 19.52 -9.61 4.74
N VAL A 244 19.09 -9.43 3.49
CA VAL A 244 17.94 -10.15 2.94
C VAL A 244 18.24 -11.66 2.86
N ARG A 245 19.45 -12.02 2.44
CA ARG A 245 19.91 -13.40 2.45
C ARG A 245 19.90 -14.02 3.86
N ARG A 246 20.40 -13.28 4.85
CA ARG A 246 20.40 -13.71 6.23
C ARG A 246 18.97 -13.98 6.73
N GLU A 247 18.04 -13.05 6.46
CA GLU A 247 16.63 -13.26 6.82
C GLU A 247 16.05 -14.52 6.15
N MET A 248 16.34 -14.75 4.86
CA MET A 248 15.87 -15.95 4.17
C MET A 248 16.35 -17.23 4.82
N VAL A 249 17.61 -17.24 5.26
CA VAL A 249 18.22 -18.45 5.86
C VAL A 249 17.82 -18.62 7.32
N GLU A 250 18.03 -17.59 8.14
CA GLU A 250 17.87 -17.68 9.59
C GLU A 250 16.40 -17.60 10.03
N ASP A 251 15.62 -16.65 9.47
CA ASP A 251 14.25 -16.41 9.91
C ASP A 251 13.23 -17.24 9.11
N LYS A 252 13.45 -17.40 7.81
CA LYS A 252 12.53 -18.17 6.93
C LYS A 252 12.97 -19.64 6.79
N GLY A 253 14.16 -20.00 7.28
CA GLY A 253 14.67 -21.37 7.26
C GLY A 253 14.91 -21.93 5.86
N LEU A 254 15.37 -21.08 4.92
CA LEU A 254 15.74 -21.51 3.58
C LEU A 254 17.17 -22.04 3.60
N PRO A 255 17.50 -23.16 2.92
CA PRO A 255 18.89 -23.59 2.79
C PRO A 255 19.77 -22.52 2.12
N GLY A 256 20.97 -22.27 2.67
CA GLY A 256 21.89 -21.25 2.14
C GLY A 256 22.12 -21.34 0.63
N PRO A 257 22.45 -22.51 0.05
CA PRO A 257 22.62 -22.64 -1.39
C PRO A 257 21.37 -22.31 -2.24
N VAL A 258 20.17 -22.45 -1.67
CA VAL A 258 18.91 -22.05 -2.33
C VAL A 258 18.79 -20.54 -2.33
N ALA A 259 19.08 -19.88 -1.20
CA ALA A 259 19.12 -18.42 -1.11
C ALA A 259 20.16 -17.82 -2.10
N ASP A 260 21.35 -18.43 -2.20
CA ASP A 260 22.39 -17.97 -3.11
C ASP A 260 21.94 -18.01 -4.58
N ARG A 261 21.24 -19.08 -5.01
CA ARG A 261 20.65 -19.14 -6.37
C ARG A 261 19.58 -18.07 -6.62
N ILE A 262 18.76 -17.74 -5.63
CA ILE A 262 17.81 -16.61 -5.73
C ILE A 262 18.58 -15.31 -5.93
N GLY A 263 19.66 -15.11 -5.19
CA GLY A 263 20.52 -13.94 -5.24
C GLY A 263 21.08 -13.65 -6.63
N GLU A 264 21.38 -14.69 -7.43
CA GLU A 264 21.88 -14.55 -8.80
C GLU A 264 20.90 -13.77 -9.70
N TYR A 265 19.61 -13.84 -9.42
CA TYR A 265 18.56 -13.20 -10.22
C TYR A 265 18.05 -11.89 -9.60
N VAL A 266 17.72 -11.87 -8.33
CA VAL A 266 17.03 -10.73 -7.70
C VAL A 266 17.87 -9.46 -7.58
N VAL A 267 19.17 -9.56 -7.78
CA VAL A 267 20.05 -8.39 -7.88
C VAL A 267 20.09 -7.78 -9.29
N LEU A 268 19.47 -8.46 -10.26
CA LEU A 268 19.48 -8.02 -11.66
C LEU A 268 18.41 -6.97 -11.91
N LYS A 269 18.85 -5.80 -12.34
CA LYS A 269 18.00 -4.70 -12.78
C LYS A 269 18.73 -3.83 -13.80
N GLY A 270 17.98 -3.15 -14.63
CA GLY A 270 18.56 -2.26 -15.64
C GLY A 270 17.60 -1.88 -16.74
N GLU A 271 18.19 -1.39 -17.82
CA GLU A 271 17.47 -1.01 -19.02
C GLU A 271 16.74 -2.23 -19.62
N PRO A 272 15.47 -2.08 -20.05
CA PRO A 272 14.62 -3.20 -20.46
C PRO A 272 15.24 -4.11 -21.54
N TRP A 273 15.80 -3.55 -22.61
CA TRP A 273 16.37 -4.35 -23.70
C TRP A 273 17.67 -5.06 -23.30
N GLU A 274 18.53 -4.40 -22.52
CA GLU A 274 19.76 -5.01 -22.02
C GLU A 274 19.45 -6.19 -21.09
N MET A 275 18.49 -5.98 -20.19
CA MET A 275 18.03 -7.04 -19.29
C MET A 275 17.36 -8.19 -20.05
N LEU A 276 16.48 -7.89 -20.99
CA LEU A 276 15.82 -8.91 -21.79
C LEU A 276 16.86 -9.76 -22.55
N LYS A 277 17.85 -9.13 -23.18
CA LYS A 277 18.95 -9.83 -23.86
C LYS A 277 19.70 -10.77 -22.91
N LYS A 278 20.00 -10.31 -21.70
CA LYS A 278 20.69 -11.11 -20.68
C LYS A 278 19.86 -12.30 -20.22
N LEU A 279 18.56 -12.12 -20.04
CA LEU A 279 17.66 -13.16 -19.55
C LEU A 279 17.24 -14.17 -20.63
N THR A 280 17.35 -13.81 -21.92
CA THR A 280 17.09 -14.70 -23.06
C THR A 280 18.34 -15.39 -23.59
N ASP A 281 19.51 -15.11 -23.03
CA ASP A 281 20.77 -15.79 -23.40
C ASP A 281 20.67 -17.28 -23.01
N ASP A 282 21.20 -18.15 -23.87
CA ASP A 282 21.19 -19.61 -23.69
C ASP A 282 21.89 -20.06 -22.40
N SER A 283 22.80 -19.27 -21.87
CA SER A 283 23.47 -19.53 -20.58
C SER A 283 22.59 -19.22 -19.36
N CYS A 284 21.50 -18.48 -19.52
CA CYS A 284 20.58 -18.15 -18.46
C CYS A 284 19.52 -19.25 -18.29
N ALA A 285 19.42 -19.83 -17.10
CA ALA A 285 18.44 -20.90 -16.84
C ALA A 285 16.97 -20.45 -17.03
N LEU A 286 16.70 -19.15 -16.94
CA LEU A 286 15.36 -18.60 -17.24
C LEU A 286 14.97 -18.72 -18.72
N SER A 287 15.95 -18.70 -19.65
CA SER A 287 15.66 -18.80 -21.09
C SER A 287 15.09 -20.14 -21.48
N SER A 288 15.52 -21.21 -20.83
CA SER A 288 15.18 -22.60 -21.15
C SER A 288 13.96 -23.13 -20.40
N HIS A 289 13.48 -22.44 -19.34
CA HIS A 289 12.31 -22.87 -18.59
C HIS A 289 11.01 -22.45 -19.30
N PRO A 290 10.04 -23.36 -19.52
CA PRO A 290 8.85 -23.09 -20.34
C PRO A 290 8.05 -21.86 -19.94
N ILE A 291 7.85 -21.64 -18.63
CA ILE A 291 7.07 -20.50 -18.11
C ILE A 291 7.81 -19.19 -18.36
N SER A 292 9.09 -19.10 -17.98
CA SER A 292 9.82 -17.86 -18.15
C SER A 292 10.16 -17.56 -19.62
N SER A 293 10.36 -18.55 -20.45
CA SER A 293 10.55 -18.35 -21.90
C SER A 293 9.32 -17.68 -22.54
N ALA A 294 8.10 -18.17 -22.22
CA ALA A 294 6.87 -17.52 -22.66
C ALA A 294 6.72 -16.10 -22.06
N THR A 295 7.01 -15.96 -20.78
CA THR A 295 6.97 -14.66 -20.09
C THR A 295 7.95 -13.65 -20.70
N LEU A 296 9.16 -14.07 -21.04
CA LEU A 296 10.16 -13.20 -21.69
C LEU A 296 9.73 -12.77 -23.10
N ALA A 297 8.98 -13.63 -23.82
CA ALA A 297 8.38 -13.28 -25.10
C ALA A 297 7.26 -12.21 -24.91
N ASP A 298 6.44 -12.34 -23.88
CA ASP A 298 5.42 -11.34 -23.53
C ASP A 298 6.10 -10.01 -23.12
N MET A 299 7.16 -10.06 -22.31
CA MET A 299 7.91 -8.87 -21.92
C MET A 299 8.55 -8.18 -23.13
N LYS A 300 9.07 -8.94 -24.09
CA LYS A 300 9.57 -8.37 -25.36
C LYS A 300 8.47 -7.61 -26.09
N THR A 301 7.29 -8.19 -26.23
CA THR A 301 6.13 -7.55 -26.88
C THR A 301 5.73 -6.27 -26.12
N LEU A 302 5.70 -6.31 -24.80
CA LEU A 302 5.43 -5.16 -23.96
C LEU A 302 6.44 -4.03 -24.19
N PHE A 303 7.73 -4.35 -24.28
CA PHE A 303 8.78 -3.35 -24.52
C PHE A 303 8.68 -2.75 -25.93
N GLU A 304 8.34 -3.53 -26.94
CA GLU A 304 8.08 -3.04 -28.30
C GLU A 304 6.91 -2.03 -28.33
N TYR A 305 5.84 -2.31 -27.58
CA TYR A 305 4.72 -1.38 -27.45
C TYR A 305 5.10 -0.11 -26.69
N LEU A 306 5.78 -0.24 -25.56
CA LEU A 306 6.22 0.92 -24.75
C LEU A 306 7.21 1.79 -25.48
N ASP A 307 8.12 1.22 -26.26
CA ASP A 307 9.07 1.94 -27.11
C ASP A 307 8.35 2.74 -28.18
N SER A 308 7.43 2.08 -28.90
CA SER A 308 6.59 2.72 -29.93
C SER A 308 5.74 3.87 -29.39
N MET A 309 5.32 3.80 -28.11
CA MET A 309 4.58 4.84 -27.41
C MET A 309 5.46 5.89 -26.75
N GLY A 310 6.80 5.77 -26.83
CA GLY A 310 7.74 6.68 -26.17
C GLY A 310 7.69 6.64 -24.64
N ALA A 311 7.37 5.49 -24.06
CA ALA A 311 7.24 5.30 -22.61
C ALA A 311 8.38 4.44 -22.01
N LEU A 312 9.13 3.70 -22.84
CA LEU A 312 10.12 2.72 -22.37
C LEU A 312 11.26 3.35 -21.57
N GLY A 313 11.67 4.58 -21.89
CA GLY A 313 12.76 5.28 -21.19
C GLY A 313 12.52 5.57 -19.71
N ALA A 314 11.26 5.45 -19.23
CA ALA A 314 10.93 5.57 -17.81
C ALA A 314 10.90 4.22 -17.07
N ILE A 315 11.10 3.11 -17.79
CA ILE A 315 10.96 1.75 -17.26
C ILE A 315 12.35 1.20 -16.88
N SER A 316 12.40 0.55 -15.74
CA SER A 316 13.54 -0.28 -15.27
C SER A 316 13.06 -1.70 -15.09
N PHE A 317 13.67 -2.66 -15.78
CA PHE A 317 13.35 -4.06 -15.57
C PHE A 317 14.08 -4.55 -14.32
N ASP A 318 13.33 -4.83 -13.26
CA ASP A 318 13.87 -5.07 -11.90
C ASP A 318 13.31 -6.39 -11.34
N LEU A 319 14.14 -7.43 -11.33
CA LEU A 319 13.75 -8.76 -10.85
C LEU A 319 13.57 -8.84 -9.32
N SER A 320 13.95 -7.80 -8.57
CA SER A 320 13.69 -7.71 -7.14
C SER A 320 12.26 -7.31 -6.81
N LEU A 321 11.51 -6.74 -7.77
CA LEU A 321 10.15 -6.31 -7.53
C LEU A 321 9.22 -7.52 -7.32
N ALA A 322 8.83 -7.78 -6.08
CA ALA A 322 8.11 -8.97 -5.63
C ALA A 322 6.85 -8.65 -4.80
N ARG A 323 6.10 -7.62 -5.19
CA ARG A 323 4.91 -7.18 -4.43
C ARG A 323 3.59 -7.55 -5.11
N GLY A 324 2.52 -7.53 -4.32
CA GLY A 324 1.16 -7.80 -4.83
C GLY A 324 0.93 -9.25 -5.25
N LEU A 325 1.68 -10.20 -4.71
CA LEU A 325 1.67 -11.60 -5.13
C LEU A 325 0.38 -12.36 -4.79
N ASP A 326 -0.46 -11.78 -3.96
CA ASP A 326 -1.75 -12.38 -3.62
C ASP A 326 -2.83 -12.12 -4.69
N TYR A 327 -2.59 -11.17 -5.60
CA TYR A 327 -3.59 -10.75 -6.58
C TYR A 327 -3.03 -10.49 -8.00
N TYR A 328 -1.76 -10.10 -8.18
CA TYR A 328 -1.18 -9.96 -9.51
C TYR A 328 -0.73 -11.31 -10.08
N THR A 329 -1.10 -11.59 -11.33
CA THR A 329 -0.79 -12.84 -12.02
C THR A 329 0.12 -12.67 -13.23
N GLY A 330 0.30 -11.45 -13.69
CA GLY A 330 1.07 -11.07 -14.87
C GLY A 330 2.16 -10.05 -14.56
N VAL A 331 2.13 -8.95 -15.27
CA VAL A 331 3.02 -7.81 -15.09
C VAL A 331 2.84 -7.21 -13.69
N ILE A 332 3.93 -6.76 -13.08
CA ILE A 332 3.95 -6.05 -11.79
C ILE A 332 4.80 -4.80 -11.97
N TYR A 333 4.31 -3.67 -11.49
CA TYR A 333 5.09 -2.43 -11.60
C TYR A 333 4.92 -1.52 -10.37
N GLU A 334 5.92 -0.70 -10.13
CA GLU A 334 5.97 0.29 -9.07
C GLU A 334 6.69 1.56 -9.53
N ALA A 335 6.07 2.70 -9.35
CA ALA A 335 6.71 3.99 -9.63
C ALA A 335 7.30 4.60 -8.36
N VAL A 336 8.55 5.08 -8.47
CA VAL A 336 9.29 5.76 -7.41
C VAL A 336 9.89 7.06 -7.92
N LEU A 337 10.00 8.07 -7.04
CA LEU A 337 10.72 9.31 -7.35
C LEU A 337 12.22 9.12 -7.09
N LYS A 338 13.06 9.49 -8.06
CA LYS A 338 14.52 9.46 -7.89
C LYS A 338 14.94 10.55 -6.90
N GLY A 339 15.69 10.16 -5.85
CA GLY A 339 16.15 11.08 -4.82
C GLY A 339 15.06 11.56 -3.83
N GLY A 340 13.83 11.06 -3.94
CA GLY A 340 12.72 11.38 -3.03
C GLY A 340 12.77 10.54 -1.76
N GLY A 341 12.51 11.16 -0.60
CA GLY A 341 12.32 10.45 0.68
C GLY A 341 10.95 9.78 0.83
N VAL A 342 10.13 9.79 -0.23
CA VAL A 342 8.81 9.15 -0.30
C VAL A 342 8.98 7.79 -0.95
N GLY A 343 8.31 6.77 -0.43
CA GLY A 343 8.31 5.43 -1.03
C GLY A 343 7.58 5.38 -2.38
N SER A 344 7.04 4.22 -2.71
CA SER A 344 6.20 4.03 -3.89
C SER A 344 5.09 5.09 -3.98
N ILE A 345 4.99 5.74 -5.14
CA ILE A 345 3.95 6.76 -5.42
C ILE A 345 2.81 6.19 -6.25
N ALA A 346 3.04 5.12 -7.00
CA ALA A 346 2.03 4.36 -7.72
C ALA A 346 2.49 2.91 -7.89
N ALA A 347 1.55 2.00 -8.02
CA ALA A 347 1.82 0.59 -8.29
C ALA A 347 0.62 -0.04 -9.01
N GLY A 348 0.87 -1.17 -9.69
CA GLY A 348 -0.14 -1.92 -10.40
C GLY A 348 0.36 -3.26 -10.93
N GLY A 349 -0.55 -3.94 -11.65
CA GLY A 349 -0.27 -5.21 -12.28
C GLY A 349 -1.54 -5.84 -12.87
#